data_137bc6dbe48b520529429dc487fac426
#
_entry.id   137bc6dbe48b520529429dc487fac426
#
_cell.length_a   1.000
_cell.length_b   1.000
_cell.length_c   1.000
_cell.angle_alpha   90.00
_cell.angle_beta   90.00
_cell.angle_gamma   90.00
#
_symmetry.space_group_name_H-M   'P 1'
#
loop_
_entity.id
_entity.type
_entity.pdbx_description
1 polymer ?
#
loop_
_entity_poly.entity_id
_entity_poly.type
_entity_poly.pdbx_seq_one_letter_code
_entity_poly.pdbx_strand_id
1 'polypeptide(L)'
;MTIWSPEIAEISGPKYLAIADAIGEAIADGSLAPGGKLPPQRNLAYDLGITLGTVTRAYQEAERRGLVGGEVGRGTFVRNRGMG
;
A
#
# COMPACT_ATOMS: atom_id res chain seq x y z
N MET A 1 3.69 3.38 18.09
CA MET A 1 3.81 3.82 16.90
C MET A 1 2.98 3.08 16.01
N THR A 2 2.37 3.65 15.17
CA THR A 2 1.40 3.01 14.34
C THR A 2 1.92 2.89 12.94
N ILE A 3 1.87 1.71 12.41
CA ILE A 3 2.14 1.51 11.01
C ILE A 3 0.84 1.72 10.27
N TRP A 4 0.88 2.42 9.15
CA TRP A 4 -0.31 2.63 8.36
C TRP A 4 -0.97 1.28 8.04
N SER A 5 -2.26 1.23 8.21
CA SER A 5 -3.01 0.01 7.99
C SER A 5 -4.40 0.38 7.49
N PRO A 6 -4.77 -0.07 6.30
CA PRO A 6 -6.07 0.32 5.75
C PRO A 6 -7.21 -0.46 6.39
N GLU A 7 -8.36 0.16 6.41
CA GLU A 7 -9.58 -0.52 6.85
C GLU A 7 -10.29 -1.05 5.64
N ILE A 8 -10.28 -2.35 5.47
CA ILE A 8 -10.87 -2.96 4.31
C ILE A 8 -12.02 -3.92 4.64
N ALA A 9 -12.42 -3.96 5.90
CA ALA A 9 -13.38 -4.97 6.35
C ALA A 9 -14.73 -4.85 5.67
N GLU A 10 -15.15 -3.64 5.36
CA GLU A 10 -16.47 -3.43 4.80
C GLU A 10 -16.46 -3.09 3.33
N ILE A 11 -15.34 -3.27 2.67
CA ILE A 11 -15.25 -2.94 1.27
C ILE A 11 -15.67 -4.14 0.45
N SER A 12 -16.57 -3.93 -0.50
CA SER A 12 -16.92 -5.02 -1.40
C SER A 12 -15.93 -5.12 -2.51
N GLY A 13 -15.82 -6.28 -3.10
CA GLY A 13 -14.93 -6.51 -4.21
C GLY A 13 -13.61 -7.10 -3.77
N PRO A 14 -12.68 -7.24 -4.68
CA PRO A 14 -11.39 -7.87 -4.37
C PRO A 14 -10.61 -7.06 -3.35
N LYS A 15 -10.06 -7.75 -2.38
CA LYS A 15 -9.33 -7.08 -1.31
C LYS A 15 -8.10 -6.37 -1.81
N TYR A 16 -7.45 -6.92 -2.83
CA TYR A 16 -6.24 -6.27 -3.32
C TYR A 16 -6.56 -4.90 -3.94
N LEU A 17 -7.71 -4.75 -4.56
CA LEU A 17 -8.11 -3.44 -5.08
C LEU A 17 -8.43 -2.49 -3.95
N ALA A 18 -9.08 -2.98 -2.91
CA ALA A 18 -9.40 -2.15 -1.75
C ALA A 18 -8.12 -1.62 -1.11
N ILE A 19 -7.10 -2.45 -1.00
CA ILE A 19 -5.84 -2.02 -0.42
C ILE A 19 -5.17 -0.99 -1.32
N ALA A 20 -5.17 -1.23 -2.63
CA ALA A 20 -4.56 -0.28 -3.56
C ALA A 20 -5.29 1.07 -3.51
N ASP A 21 -6.62 1.05 -3.43
CA ASP A 21 -7.39 2.28 -3.29
C ASP A 21 -7.04 2.99 -2.00
N ALA A 22 -6.90 2.24 -0.90
CA ALA A 22 -6.56 2.83 0.38
C ALA A 22 -5.17 3.46 0.35
N ILE A 23 -4.23 2.85 -0.36
CA ILE A 23 -2.90 3.43 -0.52
C ILE A 23 -3.02 4.78 -1.23
N GLY A 24 -3.80 4.85 -2.29
CA GLY A 24 -3.98 6.10 -3.01
C GLY A 24 -4.59 7.18 -2.15
N GLU A 25 -5.60 6.82 -1.36
CA GLU A 25 -6.23 7.77 -0.48
C GLU A 25 -5.29 8.25 0.62
N ALA A 26 -4.49 7.34 1.15
CA ALA A 26 -3.54 7.70 2.19
C ALA A 26 -2.47 8.66 1.67
N ILE A 27 -2.06 8.47 0.44
CA ILE A 27 -1.11 9.41 -0.17
C ILE A 27 -1.77 10.77 -0.37
N ALA A 28 -3.02 10.77 -0.80
CA ALA A 28 -3.74 12.02 -1.06
C ALA A 28 -3.98 12.80 0.21
N ASP A 29 -4.26 12.11 1.33
CA ASP A 29 -4.57 12.81 2.56
C ASP A 29 -3.36 13.02 3.46
N GLY A 30 -2.19 12.57 3.04
CA GLY A 30 -0.96 12.80 3.80
C GLY A 30 -0.61 11.73 4.80
N SER A 31 -1.43 10.69 4.94
CA SER A 31 -1.10 9.59 5.86
C SER A 31 0.17 8.85 5.41
N LEU A 32 0.38 8.76 4.11
CA LEU A 32 1.60 8.20 3.55
C LEU A 32 2.32 9.34 2.83
N ALA A 33 3.46 9.72 3.37
CA ALA A 33 4.21 10.85 2.81
C ALA A 33 4.99 10.40 1.58
N PRO A 34 5.25 11.32 0.65
CA PRO A 34 6.11 10.99 -0.50
C PRO A 34 7.47 10.50 -0.01
N GLY A 35 7.94 9.43 -0.61
CA GLY A 35 9.20 8.82 -0.18
C GLY A 35 9.08 7.94 1.04
N GLY A 36 7.89 7.90 1.64
CA GLY A 36 7.69 7.07 2.82
C GLY A 36 7.65 5.60 2.47
N LYS A 37 8.00 4.77 3.42
CA LYS A 37 8.06 3.34 3.22
C LYS A 37 6.74 2.70 3.62
N LEU A 38 6.23 1.83 2.76
CA LEU A 38 5.05 1.05 3.10
C LEU A 38 5.44 -0.08 4.05
N PRO A 39 4.49 -0.58 4.83
CA PRO A 39 4.79 -1.72 5.70
C PRO A 39 5.21 -2.91 4.86
N PRO A 40 6.05 -3.78 5.40
CA PRO A 40 6.41 -5.01 4.70
C PRO A 40 5.16 -5.80 4.38
N GLN A 41 5.15 -6.44 3.21
CA GLN A 41 3.96 -7.13 2.75
C GLN A 41 3.49 -8.17 3.76
N ARG A 42 4.42 -8.92 4.33
CA ARG A 42 4.09 -9.96 5.28
C ARG A 42 3.41 -9.38 6.52
N ASN A 43 3.93 -8.25 7.00
CA ASN A 43 3.36 -7.62 8.18
C ASN A 43 1.95 -7.13 7.91
N LEU A 44 1.73 -6.52 6.76
CA LEU A 44 0.42 -6.03 6.42
C LEU A 44 -0.56 -7.17 6.25
N ALA A 45 -0.14 -8.27 5.63
CA ALA A 45 -0.99 -9.43 5.47
C ALA A 45 -1.42 -9.98 6.84
N TYR A 46 -0.47 -10.04 7.76
CA TYR A 46 -0.77 -10.52 9.10
C TYR A 46 -1.76 -9.59 9.81
N ASP A 47 -1.50 -8.29 9.73
CA ASP A 47 -2.35 -7.32 10.41
C ASP A 47 -3.77 -7.32 9.87
N LEU A 48 -3.92 -7.52 8.59
CA LEU A 48 -5.24 -7.50 7.96
C LEU A 48 -5.91 -8.87 7.94
N GLY A 49 -5.18 -9.92 8.32
CA GLY A 49 -5.75 -11.26 8.33
C GLY A 49 -6.00 -11.80 6.93
N ILE A 50 -5.17 -11.44 5.98
CA ILE A 50 -5.31 -11.89 4.60
C ILE A 50 -4.02 -12.56 4.15
N THR A 51 -4.05 -13.14 2.96
CA THR A 51 -2.89 -13.86 2.47
C THR A 51 -1.82 -12.88 1.96
N LEU A 52 -0.58 -13.34 2.01
CA LEU A 52 0.51 -12.56 1.48
C LEU A 52 0.31 -12.26 0.00
N GLY A 53 -0.22 -13.23 -0.75
CA GLY A 53 -0.46 -13.01 -2.17
C GLY A 53 -1.41 -11.86 -2.44
N THR A 54 -2.41 -11.68 -1.58
CA THR A 54 -3.33 -10.57 -1.74
C THR A 54 -2.63 -9.24 -1.57
N VAL A 55 -1.75 -9.14 -0.57
CA VAL A 55 -0.99 -7.91 -0.36
C VAL A 55 -0.02 -7.68 -1.51
N THR A 56 0.63 -8.74 -1.98
CA THR A 56 1.53 -8.64 -3.12
C THR A 56 0.80 -8.06 -4.32
N ARG A 57 -0.39 -8.58 -4.60
CA ARG A 57 -1.18 -8.07 -5.71
C ARG A 57 -1.57 -6.60 -5.51
N ALA A 58 -1.90 -6.25 -4.27
CA ALA A 58 -2.27 -4.88 -3.97
C ALA A 58 -1.12 -3.92 -4.22
N TYR A 59 0.08 -4.31 -3.80
CA TYR A 59 1.24 -3.47 -4.02
C TYR A 59 1.58 -3.39 -5.51
N GLN A 60 1.41 -4.48 -6.25
CA GLN A 60 1.62 -4.45 -7.69
C GLN A 60 0.62 -3.52 -8.36
N GLU A 61 -0.63 -3.55 -7.92
CA GLU A 61 -1.63 -2.66 -8.48
C GLU A 61 -1.31 -1.20 -8.17
N ALA A 62 -0.87 -0.91 -6.94
CA ALA A 62 -0.48 0.44 -6.59
C ALA A 62 0.72 0.89 -7.42
N GLU A 63 1.64 -0.02 -7.69
CA GLU A 63 2.79 0.31 -8.53
C GLU A 63 2.35 0.59 -9.96
N ARG A 64 1.43 -0.20 -10.47
CA ARG A 64 0.89 0.02 -11.81
C ARG A 64 0.22 1.39 -11.92
N ARG A 65 -0.40 1.83 -10.85
CA ARG A 65 -1.05 3.14 -10.83
C ARG A 65 -0.06 4.28 -10.63
N GLY A 66 1.20 3.97 -10.40
CA GLY A 66 2.21 5.00 -10.19
C GLY A 66 2.23 5.57 -8.79
N LEU A 67 1.60 4.90 -7.84
CA LEU A 67 1.54 5.39 -6.47
C LEU A 67 2.77 5.02 -5.66
N VAL A 68 3.34 3.85 -5.93
CA VAL A 68 4.47 3.35 -5.17
C VAL A 68 5.47 2.70 -6.12
N GLY A 69 6.66 2.43 -5.62
CA GLY A 69 7.66 1.70 -6.36
C GLY A 69 8.43 0.79 -5.44
N GLY A 70 8.75 -0.41 -5.94
CA GLY A 70 9.51 -1.37 -5.18
C GLY A 70 10.99 -1.21 -5.46
N GLU A 71 11.80 -1.45 -4.44
CA GLU A 71 13.25 -1.43 -4.59
C GLU A 71 13.79 -2.74 -4.05
N VAL A 72 14.58 -3.40 -4.85
CA VAL A 72 15.14 -4.69 -4.47
C VAL A 72 15.94 -4.54 -3.20
N GLY A 73 15.61 -5.36 -2.20
CA GLY A 73 16.32 -5.36 -0.94
C GLY A 73 15.94 -4.23 0.00
N ARG A 74 15.04 -3.35 -0.42
CA ARG A 74 14.68 -2.22 0.44
C ARG A 74 13.22 -2.12 0.78
N GLY A 75 12.36 -2.66 -0.07
CA GLY A 75 10.92 -2.65 0.17
C GLY A 75 10.20 -1.74 -0.80
N THR A 76 8.99 -1.37 -0.44
CA THR A 76 8.13 -0.58 -1.29
C THR A 76 7.99 0.82 -0.69
N PHE A 77 8.16 1.82 -1.54
CA PHE A 77 8.13 3.22 -1.10
C PHE A 77 7.11 4.00 -1.89
N VAL A 78 6.53 5.01 -1.26
CA VAL A 78 5.64 5.93 -1.94
C VAL A 78 6.44 6.72 -2.95
N ARG A 79 5.98 6.76 -4.19
CA ARG A 79 6.70 7.52 -5.22
C ARG A 79 6.58 9.00 -4.93
N ASN A 80 7.67 9.69 -5.20
CA ASN A 80 7.68 11.12 -5.03
C ASN A 80 7.15 11.75 -6.31
N ARG A 81 5.87 12.18 -6.28
CA ARG A 81 5.28 12.74 -7.45
C ARG A 81 5.51 14.21 -7.53
N GLY A 82 6.28 14.72 -6.83
CA GLY A 82 6.51 15.98 -6.69
C GLY A 82 6.65 16.82 -7.71
N MET A 83 6.60 17.47 -8.13
CA MET A 83 6.60 18.08 -8.85
C MET A 83 7.02 17.98 -9.70
N GLY A 84 6.93 17.43 -9.84
CA GLY A 84 7.24 16.92 -11.05
C GLY A 84 7.80 17.70 -11.79
#